data_4c119efb349100ec90538aee01ce9df2
#
_entry.id   4c119efb349100ec90538aee01ce9df2
#
_cell.length_a   1.000
_cell.length_b   1.000
_cell.length_c   1.000
_cell.angle_alpha   90.00
_cell.angle_beta   90.00
_cell.angle_gamma   90.00
#
_symmetry.space_group_name_H-M   'P 1'
#
loop_
_entity.id
_entity.type
_entity.pdbx_description
1 polymer ?
#
loop_
_entity_poly.entity_id
_entity_poly.type
_entity_poly.pdbx_seq_one_letter_code
_entity_poly.pdbx_strand_id
1 'polypeptide(L)'
;MTDITKLCDRAYYVFDFRVLEKRVAYLRDLLGTKADIAYAIKANPFLVEGLRNQVERLEICSPGESEICDSLGIDPRMTVISGVNKTPAFIEKLVKNTDGRIYTVESLTQFELLAALAEKYGKRLKVLLRLTNDSQFGINEEDIESIIENRERYPQLDFRGLQFFSGTQKTSLKKLKRELVHLDELLLRLEEQYGYRSPELEYGTGFPVAYFGEDLEEEALITGFRQLLEEMRWQGHITLELGRSIAASCGSYFTHVADKKRNHGQNYLILDGGMHQMIYFGQYMGMKQPKVALCGKEDRQPTDQWNLFGSLCSMNDILVKALPLPEVEIGDTLRFYNTGAYCVTEGMALFLSRDLPAVYLIDSEGNLILARRTMETFPLNTPNQEI
;
A
#
# COMPACT_ATOMS: atom_id res chain seq x y z
N MET A 1 18.05 -16.05 18.95
CA MET A 1 17.12 -15.49 17.92
C MET A 1 16.13 -16.59 17.57
N THR A 2 14.84 -16.33 17.58
CA THR A 2 13.81 -17.31 17.17
C THR A 2 13.98 -17.62 15.68
N ASP A 3 13.96 -18.91 15.34
CA ASP A 3 14.02 -19.34 13.94
C ASP A 3 12.69 -19.03 13.25
N ILE A 4 12.67 -17.95 12.45
CA ILE A 4 11.48 -17.49 11.75
C ILE A 4 11.04 -18.41 10.60
N THR A 5 11.80 -19.44 10.27
CA THR A 5 11.47 -20.39 9.19
C THR A 5 10.60 -21.55 9.66
N LYS A 6 10.29 -21.62 10.98
CA LYS A 6 9.56 -22.72 11.63
C LYS A 6 8.51 -22.22 12.64
N LEU A 7 7.86 -21.08 12.36
CA LEU A 7 6.90 -20.49 13.30
C LEU A 7 5.53 -21.18 13.28
N CYS A 8 5.16 -21.79 12.18
CA CYS A 8 3.88 -22.42 11.95
C CYS A 8 4.05 -23.64 11.03
N ASP A 9 3.18 -24.61 11.15
CA ASP A 9 3.08 -25.80 10.30
C ASP A 9 2.26 -25.56 9.01
N ARG A 10 1.77 -24.34 8.82
CA ARG A 10 1.02 -23.85 7.65
C ARG A 10 1.64 -22.57 7.15
N ALA A 11 1.28 -22.16 5.94
CA ALA A 11 1.75 -20.90 5.36
C ALA A 11 1.47 -19.68 6.26
N TYR A 12 2.42 -18.75 6.34
CA TYR A 12 2.35 -17.56 7.20
C TYR A 12 3.18 -16.40 6.65
N TYR A 13 2.90 -15.21 7.19
CA TYR A 13 3.67 -13.99 6.94
C TYR A 13 4.53 -13.61 8.13
N VAL A 14 5.68 -13.00 7.84
CA VAL A 14 6.49 -12.28 8.82
C VAL A 14 6.76 -10.87 8.27
N PHE A 15 6.40 -9.84 9.05
CA PHE A 15 6.76 -8.45 8.78
C PHE A 15 7.77 -7.97 9.83
N ASP A 16 8.95 -7.55 9.38
CA ASP A 16 10.05 -7.12 10.24
C ASP A 16 10.13 -5.59 10.31
N PHE A 17 9.77 -5.01 11.45
CA PHE A 17 9.78 -3.57 11.67
C PHE A 17 11.18 -2.98 11.64
N ARG A 18 12.21 -3.73 11.96
CA ARG A 18 13.60 -3.25 11.85
C ARG A 18 14.01 -3.03 10.37
N VAL A 19 13.48 -3.84 9.46
CA VAL A 19 13.64 -3.64 8.01
C VAL A 19 12.80 -2.46 7.55
N LEU A 20 11.58 -2.34 8.07
CA LEU A 20 10.67 -1.23 7.78
C LEU A 20 11.27 0.12 8.18
N GLU A 21 11.80 0.24 9.39
CA GLU A 21 12.45 1.45 9.92
C GLU A 21 13.66 1.86 9.07
N LYS A 22 14.54 0.89 8.75
CA LYS A 22 15.68 1.14 7.86
C LYS A 22 15.21 1.62 6.49
N ARG A 23 14.10 1.08 5.99
CA ARG A 23 13.56 1.47 4.70
C ARG A 23 13.01 2.90 4.72
N VAL A 24 12.27 3.28 5.75
CA VAL A 24 11.78 4.66 5.92
C VAL A 24 12.95 5.64 6.06
N ALA A 25 13.95 5.30 6.88
CA ALA A 25 15.14 6.13 7.05
C ALA A 25 15.90 6.32 5.72
N TYR A 26 16.08 5.25 4.94
CA TYR A 26 16.70 5.32 3.62
C TYR A 26 15.93 6.25 2.66
N LEU A 27 14.60 6.11 2.60
CA LEU A 27 13.77 6.99 1.76
C LEU A 27 13.86 8.44 2.21
N ARG A 28 13.86 8.72 3.51
CA ARG A 28 14.04 10.07 4.05
C ARG A 28 15.39 10.68 3.71
N ASP A 29 16.46 9.90 3.79
CA ASP A 29 17.80 10.35 3.43
C ASP A 29 17.86 10.78 1.95
N LEU A 30 17.31 9.99 1.05
CA LEU A 30 17.27 10.31 -0.37
C LEU A 30 16.36 11.50 -0.70
N LEU A 31 15.20 11.62 -0.05
CA LEU A 31 14.23 12.70 -0.27
C LEU A 31 14.66 14.01 0.41
N GLY A 32 15.52 13.93 1.43
CA GLY A 32 15.95 15.09 2.22
C GLY A 32 14.78 15.69 3.03
N THR A 33 14.84 16.99 3.28
CA THR A 33 13.85 17.74 4.10
C THR A 33 12.75 18.41 3.27
N LYS A 34 12.67 18.11 1.97
CA LYS A 34 11.74 18.80 1.05
C LYS A 34 10.30 18.29 1.17
N ALA A 35 10.10 17.10 1.72
CA ALA A 35 8.78 16.52 1.79
C ALA A 35 8.59 15.66 3.04
N ASP A 36 7.40 15.70 3.59
CA ASP A 36 6.90 14.76 4.58
C ASP A 36 6.42 13.47 3.91
N ILE A 37 6.21 12.41 4.70
CA ILE A 37 5.75 11.11 4.24
C ILE A 37 4.36 10.83 4.78
N ALA A 38 3.43 10.47 3.88
CA ALA A 38 2.16 9.84 4.19
C ALA A 38 2.23 8.36 3.81
N TYR A 39 1.97 7.46 4.77
CA TYR A 39 1.89 6.04 4.46
C TYR A 39 0.48 5.66 4.04
N ALA A 40 0.35 5.07 2.84
CA ALA A 40 -0.92 4.52 2.35
C ALA A 40 -1.17 3.15 2.99
N ILE A 41 -2.04 3.09 4.01
CA ILE A 41 -2.22 1.88 4.84
C ILE A 41 -2.80 0.69 4.07
N LYS A 42 -3.48 0.93 2.95
CA LYS A 42 -3.92 -0.11 2.00
C LYS A 42 -2.76 -1.01 1.52
N ALA A 43 -1.53 -0.50 1.54
CA ALA A 43 -0.38 -1.32 1.17
C ALA A 43 -0.14 -2.46 2.15
N ASN A 44 -0.30 -2.21 3.46
CA ASN A 44 -0.31 -3.24 4.49
C ASN A 44 -0.76 -2.67 5.84
N PRO A 45 -1.97 -2.97 6.31
CA PRO A 45 -2.48 -2.44 7.56
C PRO A 45 -1.75 -2.96 8.82
N PHE A 46 -1.06 -4.10 8.74
CA PHE A 46 -0.27 -4.62 9.87
C PHE A 46 0.95 -3.75 10.21
N LEU A 47 1.35 -2.83 9.32
CA LEU A 47 2.51 -1.97 9.53
C LEU A 47 2.19 -0.64 10.22
N VAL A 48 0.91 -0.33 10.43
CA VAL A 48 0.47 0.96 10.98
C VAL A 48 1.13 1.26 12.32
N GLU A 49 1.20 0.28 13.23
CA GLU A 49 1.82 0.46 14.55
C GLU A 49 3.34 0.76 14.44
N GLY A 50 4.04 0.06 13.57
CA GLY A 50 5.49 0.29 13.34
C GLY A 50 5.79 1.62 12.65
N LEU A 51 4.80 2.21 11.97
CA LEU A 51 4.97 3.47 11.22
C LEU A 51 4.45 4.72 11.95
N ARG A 52 3.67 4.56 13.02
CA ARG A 52 3.00 5.68 13.71
C ARG A 52 3.92 6.85 14.14
N ASN A 53 5.19 6.55 14.42
CA ASN A 53 6.20 7.54 14.80
C ASN A 53 7.26 7.75 13.72
N GLN A 54 7.08 7.17 12.54
CA GLN A 54 8.04 7.18 11.45
C GLN A 54 7.58 8.03 10.26
N VAL A 55 6.27 8.33 10.20
CA VAL A 55 5.65 9.09 9.13
C VAL A 55 4.75 10.18 9.71
N GLU A 56 4.52 11.23 8.94
CA GLU A 56 3.71 12.37 9.38
C GLU A 56 2.22 12.11 9.20
N ARG A 57 1.84 11.25 8.24
CA ARG A 57 0.44 10.94 7.93
C ARG A 57 0.20 9.50 7.56
N LEU A 58 -1.06 9.09 7.71
CA LEU A 58 -1.60 7.80 7.26
C LEU A 58 -2.77 8.07 6.30
N GLU A 59 -2.66 7.61 5.07
CA GLU A 59 -3.76 7.67 4.09
C GLU A 59 -4.70 6.48 4.29
N ILE A 60 -5.99 6.78 4.52
CA ILE A 60 -7.08 5.85 4.81
C ILE A 60 -8.06 5.88 3.65
N CYS A 61 -8.35 4.72 3.04
CA CYS A 61 -9.21 4.62 1.86
C CYS A 61 -10.54 3.89 2.12
N SER A 62 -10.79 3.41 3.34
CA SER A 62 -12.01 2.67 3.67
C SER A 62 -12.44 2.85 5.13
N PRO A 63 -13.73 2.58 5.45
CA PRO A 63 -14.19 2.54 6.85
C PRO A 63 -13.40 1.53 7.70
N GLY A 64 -13.10 0.34 7.15
CA GLY A 64 -12.33 -0.68 7.88
C GLY A 64 -10.92 -0.22 8.24
N GLU A 65 -10.24 0.48 7.35
CA GLU A 65 -8.94 1.07 7.63
C GLU A 65 -9.01 2.15 8.72
N SER A 66 -10.10 2.93 8.76
CA SER A 66 -10.35 3.88 9.85
C SER A 66 -10.51 3.19 11.20
N GLU A 67 -11.28 2.08 11.25
CA GLU A 67 -11.43 1.28 12.47
C GLU A 67 -10.10 0.69 12.96
N ILE A 68 -9.21 0.28 12.03
CA ILE A 68 -7.86 -0.18 12.38
C ILE A 68 -7.09 0.94 13.07
N CYS A 69 -7.06 2.14 12.48
CA CYS A 69 -6.38 3.29 13.08
C CYS A 69 -6.98 3.67 14.44
N ASP A 70 -8.30 3.70 14.56
CA ASP A 70 -9.00 4.03 15.80
C ASP A 70 -8.70 2.96 16.89
N SER A 71 -8.66 1.67 16.54
CA SER A 71 -8.34 0.57 17.47
C SER A 71 -6.89 0.60 17.97
N LEU A 72 -5.97 1.13 17.15
CA LEU A 72 -4.56 1.33 17.51
C LEU A 72 -4.31 2.67 18.22
N GLY A 73 -5.35 3.50 18.42
CA GLY A 73 -5.21 4.81 19.07
C GLY A 73 -4.38 5.81 18.26
N ILE A 74 -4.46 5.73 16.93
CA ILE A 74 -3.80 6.69 16.04
C ILE A 74 -4.46 8.06 16.19
N ASP A 75 -3.64 9.11 16.35
CA ASP A 75 -4.14 10.48 16.41
C ASP A 75 -4.89 10.83 15.10
N PRO A 76 -6.17 11.22 15.15
CA PRO A 76 -6.92 11.62 13.96
C PRO A 76 -6.22 12.70 13.11
N ARG A 77 -5.42 13.58 13.73
CA ARG A 77 -4.67 14.64 13.05
C ARG A 77 -3.59 14.11 12.09
N MET A 78 -3.16 12.85 12.29
CA MET A 78 -2.23 12.17 11.39
C MET A 78 -2.93 11.52 10.20
N THR A 79 -4.25 11.62 10.06
CA THR A 79 -4.99 10.83 9.07
C THR A 79 -5.53 11.68 7.93
N VAL A 80 -5.40 11.14 6.72
CA VAL A 80 -6.02 11.66 5.49
C VAL A 80 -7.08 10.66 5.04
N ILE A 81 -8.32 11.10 4.96
CA ILE A 81 -9.45 10.28 4.51
C ILE A 81 -9.58 10.42 3.00
N SER A 82 -9.06 9.42 2.31
CA SER A 82 -9.09 9.29 0.86
C SER A 82 -10.15 8.28 0.39
N GLY A 83 -10.09 7.89 -0.87
CA GLY A 83 -10.93 6.85 -1.46
C GLY A 83 -12.14 7.39 -2.21
N VAL A 84 -12.43 6.71 -3.32
CA VAL A 84 -13.50 7.11 -4.26
C VAL A 84 -14.91 6.92 -3.70
N ASN A 85 -15.08 5.99 -2.77
CA ASN A 85 -16.37 5.67 -2.15
C ASN A 85 -16.43 6.15 -0.70
N LYS A 86 -16.68 7.44 -0.50
CA LYS A 86 -16.94 8.02 0.82
C LYS A 86 -18.45 8.02 1.07
N THR A 87 -18.96 6.97 1.76
CA THR A 87 -20.41 6.93 2.07
C THR A 87 -20.80 8.03 3.05
N PRO A 88 -22.00 8.66 2.91
CA PRO A 88 -22.43 9.72 3.80
C PRO A 88 -22.40 9.33 5.29
N ALA A 89 -22.84 8.11 5.63
CA ALA A 89 -22.84 7.62 7.00
C ALA A 89 -21.42 7.51 7.59
N PHE A 90 -20.45 7.05 6.80
CA PHE A 90 -19.05 6.96 7.25
C PHE A 90 -18.46 8.35 7.49
N ILE A 91 -18.61 9.28 6.54
CA ILE A 91 -18.07 10.63 6.68
C ILE A 91 -18.76 11.37 7.83
N GLU A 92 -20.08 11.24 7.96
CA GLU A 92 -20.83 11.86 9.07
C GLU A 92 -20.32 11.34 10.44
N LYS A 93 -20.09 10.02 10.57
CA LYS A 93 -19.49 9.43 11.78
C LYS A 93 -18.16 10.09 12.13
N LEU A 94 -17.26 10.25 11.14
CA LEU A 94 -15.95 10.87 11.34
C LEU A 94 -16.07 12.35 11.71
N VAL A 95 -16.83 13.12 10.94
CA VAL A 95 -17.02 14.56 11.20
C VAL A 95 -17.63 14.79 12.56
N LYS A 96 -18.63 14.01 12.97
CA LYS A 96 -19.30 14.15 14.27
C LYS A 96 -18.35 13.88 15.44
N ASN A 97 -17.53 12.82 15.36
CA ASN A 97 -16.85 12.24 16.52
C ASN A 97 -15.39 12.69 16.64
N THR A 98 -14.77 13.20 15.58
CA THR A 98 -13.34 13.52 15.56
C THR A 98 -13.05 14.87 14.94
N ASP A 99 -11.92 15.47 15.33
CA ASP A 99 -11.41 16.72 14.77
C ASP A 99 -10.00 16.53 14.20
N GLY A 100 -9.63 17.38 13.25
CA GLY A 100 -8.27 17.50 12.77
C GLY A 100 -7.89 16.59 11.59
N ARG A 101 -8.74 15.63 11.21
CA ARG A 101 -8.53 14.82 10.00
C ARG A 101 -8.52 15.69 8.74
N ILE A 102 -7.79 15.24 7.73
CA ILE A 102 -7.84 15.82 6.38
C ILE A 102 -8.74 14.93 5.51
N TYR A 103 -9.53 15.54 4.64
CA TYR A 103 -10.42 14.82 3.71
C TYR A 103 -10.03 15.16 2.29
N THR A 104 -9.80 14.15 1.44
CA THR A 104 -9.67 14.39 0.00
C THR A 104 -11.05 14.52 -0.65
N VAL A 105 -11.19 15.43 -1.58
CA VAL A 105 -12.37 15.63 -2.41
C VAL A 105 -12.11 15.01 -3.77
N GLU A 106 -12.82 13.94 -4.09
CA GLU A 106 -12.66 13.18 -5.34
C GLU A 106 -13.86 13.30 -6.28
N SER A 107 -14.87 14.07 -5.90
CA SER A 107 -16.02 14.44 -6.74
C SER A 107 -16.75 15.64 -6.17
N LEU A 108 -17.56 16.32 -7.00
CA LEU A 108 -18.43 17.43 -6.54
C LEU A 108 -19.44 16.96 -5.49
N THR A 109 -19.96 15.74 -5.62
CA THR A 109 -20.85 15.14 -4.61
C THR A 109 -20.16 14.99 -3.24
N GLN A 110 -18.88 14.60 -3.22
CA GLN A 110 -18.12 14.54 -1.98
C GLN A 110 -17.82 15.93 -1.41
N PHE A 111 -17.59 16.92 -2.28
CA PHE A 111 -17.44 18.31 -1.88
C PHE A 111 -18.67 18.84 -1.17
N GLU A 112 -19.85 18.68 -1.79
CA GLU A 112 -21.12 19.08 -1.22
C GLU A 112 -21.44 18.37 0.10
N LEU A 113 -21.16 17.07 0.18
CA LEU A 113 -21.31 16.28 1.41
C LEU A 113 -20.47 16.85 2.56
N LEU A 114 -19.18 17.12 2.30
CA LEU A 114 -18.27 17.66 3.33
C LEU A 114 -18.70 19.06 3.77
N ALA A 115 -19.10 19.93 2.82
CA ALA A 115 -19.59 21.27 3.13
C ALA A 115 -20.88 21.23 3.99
N ALA A 116 -21.85 20.40 3.61
CA ALA A 116 -23.08 20.24 4.38
C ALA A 116 -22.85 19.67 5.78
N LEU A 117 -21.95 18.68 5.93
CA LEU A 117 -21.63 18.11 7.24
C LEU A 117 -20.84 19.09 8.12
N ALA A 118 -19.92 19.85 7.54
CA ALA A 118 -19.18 20.90 8.24
C ALA A 118 -20.12 21.95 8.81
N GLU A 119 -21.10 22.42 8.02
CA GLU A 119 -22.14 23.35 8.45
C GLU A 119 -23.04 22.72 9.53
N LYS A 120 -23.57 21.52 9.27
CA LYS A 120 -24.46 20.78 10.20
C LYS A 120 -23.88 20.63 11.59
N TYR A 121 -22.58 20.34 11.69
CA TYR A 121 -21.90 20.10 12.97
C TYR A 121 -21.11 21.29 13.50
N GLY A 122 -21.12 22.43 12.79
CA GLY A 122 -20.37 23.63 13.17
C GLY A 122 -18.86 23.38 13.23
N LYS A 123 -18.33 22.54 12.36
CA LYS A 123 -16.91 22.15 12.35
C LYS A 123 -16.18 22.74 11.15
N ARG A 124 -14.89 23.05 11.33
CA ARG A 124 -14.02 23.45 10.23
C ARG A 124 -13.24 22.23 9.74
N LEU A 125 -13.52 21.76 8.50
CA LEU A 125 -12.89 20.58 7.92
C LEU A 125 -11.74 20.97 7.00
N LYS A 126 -10.61 20.30 7.17
CA LYS A 126 -9.45 20.40 6.28
C LYS A 126 -9.70 19.57 5.04
N VAL A 127 -9.60 20.17 3.85
CA VAL A 127 -9.84 19.48 2.58
C VAL A 127 -8.66 19.62 1.62
N LEU A 128 -8.35 18.54 0.90
CA LEU A 128 -7.47 18.51 -0.25
C LEU A 128 -8.32 18.22 -1.49
N LEU A 129 -8.19 19.03 -2.53
CA LEU A 129 -8.86 18.78 -3.80
C LEU A 129 -8.01 17.84 -4.64
N ARG A 130 -8.53 16.67 -4.94
CA ARG A 130 -7.80 15.69 -5.73
C ARG A 130 -7.98 15.97 -7.20
N LEU A 131 -6.88 16.29 -7.88
CA LEU A 131 -6.84 16.43 -9.32
C LEU A 131 -6.97 15.06 -9.99
N THR A 132 -7.80 14.96 -11.04
CA THR A 132 -7.94 13.75 -11.83
C THR A 132 -6.66 13.39 -12.57
N ASN A 133 -6.48 12.11 -12.83
CA ASN A 133 -5.46 11.55 -13.71
C ASN A 133 -6.10 10.91 -14.97
N ASP A 134 -7.23 11.44 -15.42
CA ASP A 134 -8.05 10.92 -16.53
C ASP A 134 -8.64 9.53 -16.27
N SER A 135 -8.96 9.24 -15.01
CA SER A 135 -9.58 7.97 -14.58
C SER A 135 -10.77 8.25 -13.64
N GLN A 136 -11.23 7.20 -12.93
CA GLN A 136 -12.28 7.31 -11.91
C GLN A 136 -11.89 8.13 -10.67
N PHE A 137 -10.66 8.62 -10.59
CA PHE A 137 -10.12 9.34 -9.45
C PHE A 137 -10.07 10.84 -9.70
N GLY A 138 -10.47 11.61 -8.67
CA GLY A 138 -10.32 13.06 -8.65
C GLY A 138 -11.34 13.83 -9.50
N ILE A 139 -11.22 15.15 -9.50
CA ILE A 139 -12.04 16.12 -10.23
C ILE A 139 -11.18 16.89 -11.24
N ASN A 140 -11.82 17.47 -12.24
CA ASN A 140 -11.12 18.21 -13.30
C ASN A 140 -10.55 19.53 -12.80
N GLU A 141 -9.59 20.09 -13.54
CA GLU A 141 -9.00 21.39 -13.19
C GLU A 141 -10.04 22.49 -13.13
N GLU A 142 -10.95 22.55 -14.09
CA GLU A 142 -12.01 23.55 -14.14
C GLU A 142 -12.93 23.50 -12.90
N ASP A 143 -13.20 22.30 -12.39
CA ASP A 143 -13.97 22.10 -11.15
C ASP A 143 -13.17 22.58 -9.94
N ILE A 144 -11.85 22.29 -9.89
CA ILE A 144 -10.95 22.80 -8.85
C ILE A 144 -10.92 24.32 -8.86
N GLU A 145 -10.73 24.92 -10.02
CA GLU A 145 -10.70 26.38 -10.21
C GLU A 145 -12.03 27.02 -9.76
N SER A 146 -13.17 26.45 -10.16
CA SER A 146 -14.47 26.90 -9.74
C SER A 146 -14.72 26.82 -8.22
N ILE A 147 -14.26 25.72 -7.58
CA ILE A 147 -14.33 25.58 -6.12
C ILE A 147 -13.45 26.64 -5.44
N ILE A 148 -12.22 26.85 -5.91
CA ILE A 148 -11.29 27.82 -5.34
C ILE A 148 -11.76 29.26 -5.54
N GLU A 149 -12.29 29.61 -6.70
CA GLU A 149 -12.90 30.91 -6.97
C GLU A 149 -14.03 31.23 -5.98
N ASN A 150 -14.87 30.23 -5.69
CA ASN A 150 -16.04 30.37 -4.82
C ASN A 150 -15.75 29.98 -3.34
N ARG A 151 -14.51 29.75 -2.93
CA ARG A 151 -14.15 29.23 -1.59
C ARG A 151 -14.70 30.02 -0.41
N GLU A 152 -14.88 31.32 -0.57
CA GLU A 152 -15.40 32.19 0.48
C GLU A 152 -16.86 31.88 0.85
N ARG A 153 -17.60 31.17 -0.02
CA ARG A 153 -18.95 30.67 0.26
C ARG A 153 -18.94 29.47 1.23
N TYR A 154 -17.76 28.90 1.49
CA TYR A 154 -17.58 27.70 2.30
C TYR A 154 -16.60 27.97 3.47
N PRO A 155 -16.87 28.92 4.37
CA PRO A 155 -15.95 29.32 5.44
C PRO A 155 -15.65 28.19 6.44
N GLN A 156 -16.50 27.17 6.46
CA GLN A 156 -16.33 25.94 7.24
C GLN A 156 -15.36 24.93 6.61
N LEU A 157 -14.90 25.15 5.38
CA LEU A 157 -13.87 24.31 4.74
C LEU A 157 -12.52 25.03 4.77
N ASP A 158 -11.51 24.33 5.28
CA ASP A 158 -10.12 24.75 5.26
C ASP A 158 -9.43 24.10 4.07
N PHE A 159 -9.35 24.83 2.97
CA PHE A 159 -8.73 24.37 1.72
C PHE A 159 -7.21 24.27 1.92
N ARG A 160 -6.70 23.04 2.11
CA ARG A 160 -5.30 22.76 2.38
C ARG A 160 -4.44 22.70 1.12
N GLY A 161 -5.04 22.44 -0.02
CA GLY A 161 -4.32 22.36 -1.28
C GLY A 161 -4.81 21.26 -2.20
N LEU A 162 -3.89 20.73 -2.98
CA LEU A 162 -4.17 19.69 -3.96
C LEU A 162 -3.63 18.33 -3.53
N GLN A 163 -4.28 17.27 -4.01
CA GLN A 163 -3.77 15.92 -3.96
C GLN A 163 -3.73 15.32 -5.37
N PHE A 164 -2.67 14.59 -5.70
CA PHE A 164 -2.53 13.97 -7.02
C PHE A 164 -1.83 12.62 -6.95
N PHE A 165 -2.38 11.63 -7.65
CA PHE A 165 -1.77 10.31 -7.84
C PHE A 165 -2.10 9.77 -9.24
N SER A 166 -1.09 9.38 -10.01
CA SER A 166 -1.25 8.94 -11.41
C SER A 166 -0.87 7.49 -11.68
N GLY A 167 -0.64 6.70 -10.64
CA GLY A 167 -0.32 5.28 -10.78
C GLY A 167 0.93 4.82 -10.05
N THR A 168 1.14 3.52 -10.03
CA THR A 168 2.21 2.83 -9.30
C THR A 168 3.33 2.34 -10.23
N GLN A 169 4.46 1.89 -9.65
CA GLN A 169 5.60 1.32 -10.38
C GLN A 169 6.17 2.26 -11.45
N LYS A 170 6.29 3.55 -11.12
CA LYS A 170 6.85 4.56 -12.03
C LYS A 170 8.38 4.51 -12.00
N THR A 171 8.99 4.10 -13.09
CA THR A 171 10.44 4.03 -13.27
C THR A 171 11.03 5.21 -14.06
N SER A 172 10.17 6.07 -14.62
CA SER A 172 10.58 7.15 -15.51
C SER A 172 10.61 8.50 -14.81
N LEU A 173 11.79 9.05 -14.55
CA LEU A 173 11.96 10.41 -14.06
C LEU A 173 11.34 11.46 -15.00
N LYS A 174 11.34 11.22 -16.31
CA LYS A 174 10.69 12.09 -17.30
C LYS A 174 9.17 12.18 -17.09
N LYS A 175 8.53 11.06 -16.71
CA LYS A 175 7.10 11.05 -16.39
C LYS A 175 6.84 11.86 -15.12
N LEU A 176 7.62 11.63 -14.06
CA LEU A 176 7.52 12.36 -12.80
C LEU A 176 7.72 13.87 -13.00
N LYS A 177 8.73 14.26 -13.81
CA LYS A 177 8.98 15.67 -14.17
C LYS A 177 7.76 16.32 -14.83
N ARG A 178 7.15 15.64 -15.82
CA ARG A 178 5.96 16.18 -16.50
C ARG A 178 4.79 16.40 -15.56
N GLU A 179 4.55 15.46 -14.62
CA GLU A 179 3.50 15.60 -13.62
C GLU A 179 3.76 16.77 -12.67
N LEU A 180 4.99 16.90 -12.17
CA LEU A 180 5.36 18.01 -11.26
C LEU A 180 5.31 19.38 -11.94
N VAL A 181 5.74 19.49 -13.21
CA VAL A 181 5.62 20.74 -13.98
C VAL A 181 4.14 21.13 -14.13
N HIS A 182 3.26 20.20 -14.46
CA HIS A 182 1.83 20.45 -14.59
C HIS A 182 1.21 20.91 -13.27
N LEU A 183 1.56 20.24 -12.14
CA LEU A 183 1.08 20.64 -10.82
C LEU A 183 1.62 22.00 -10.39
N ASP A 184 2.88 22.31 -10.67
CA ASP A 184 3.49 23.60 -10.40
C ASP A 184 2.77 24.73 -11.14
N GLU A 185 2.48 24.53 -12.42
CA GLU A 185 1.72 25.49 -13.26
C GLU A 185 0.30 25.68 -12.73
N LEU A 186 -0.41 24.61 -12.34
CA LEU A 186 -1.75 24.70 -11.76
C LEU A 186 -1.76 25.46 -10.44
N LEU A 187 -0.83 25.13 -9.53
CA LEU A 187 -0.72 25.78 -8.22
C LEU A 187 -0.43 27.27 -8.32
N LEU A 188 0.46 27.66 -9.24
CA LEU A 188 0.76 29.07 -9.52
C LEU A 188 -0.43 29.79 -10.18
N ARG A 189 -1.15 29.14 -11.08
CA ARG A 189 -2.37 29.69 -11.71
C ARG A 189 -3.46 29.95 -10.69
N LEU A 190 -3.65 29.05 -9.71
CA LEU A 190 -4.60 29.24 -8.62
C LEU A 190 -4.24 30.49 -7.76
N GLU A 191 -2.96 30.73 -7.53
CA GLU A 191 -2.49 31.93 -6.81
C GLU A 191 -2.69 33.19 -7.67
N GLU A 192 -2.30 33.18 -8.93
CA GLU A 192 -2.33 34.34 -9.81
C GLU A 192 -3.76 34.78 -10.15
N GLN A 193 -4.64 33.82 -10.49
CA GLN A 193 -5.99 34.14 -10.98
C GLN A 193 -7.01 34.29 -9.86
N TYR A 194 -6.91 33.51 -8.79
CA TYR A 194 -7.91 33.47 -7.73
C TYR A 194 -7.39 33.92 -6.35
N GLY A 195 -6.13 34.39 -6.27
CA GLY A 195 -5.51 34.79 -5.01
C GLY A 195 -5.42 33.66 -3.96
N TYR A 196 -5.46 32.40 -4.43
CA TYR A 196 -5.38 31.24 -3.55
C TYR A 196 -3.96 30.65 -3.58
N ARG A 197 -3.17 31.03 -2.59
CA ARG A 197 -1.87 30.39 -2.36
C ARG A 197 -2.09 29.05 -1.66
N SER A 198 -2.00 27.96 -2.43
CA SER A 198 -2.15 26.60 -1.89
C SER A 198 -1.15 26.34 -0.77
N PRO A 199 -1.59 25.97 0.45
CA PRO A 199 -0.67 25.65 1.54
C PRO A 199 0.16 24.41 1.30
N GLU A 200 -0.42 23.37 0.65
CA GLU A 200 0.28 22.09 0.47
C GLU A 200 -0.10 21.39 -0.85
N LEU A 201 0.77 20.47 -1.24
CA LEU A 201 0.56 19.46 -2.28
C LEU A 201 0.82 18.08 -1.67
N GLU A 202 -0.20 17.19 -1.68
CA GLU A 202 -0.02 15.78 -1.38
C GLU A 202 0.12 15.00 -2.69
N TYR A 203 1.28 14.36 -2.89
CA TYR A 203 1.63 13.76 -4.16
C TYR A 203 1.99 12.28 -4.02
N GLY A 204 1.26 11.42 -4.74
CA GLY A 204 1.55 9.99 -4.82
C GLY A 204 2.64 9.70 -5.85
N THR A 205 3.83 9.38 -5.36
CA THR A 205 5.02 9.18 -6.21
C THR A 205 4.91 7.94 -7.09
N GLY A 206 4.27 6.87 -6.57
CA GLY A 206 4.22 5.58 -7.22
C GLY A 206 5.60 4.94 -7.41
N PHE A 207 6.57 5.20 -6.54
CA PHE A 207 7.92 4.65 -6.63
C PHE A 207 7.90 3.12 -6.77
N PRO A 208 8.75 2.58 -7.66
CA PRO A 208 8.75 1.17 -8.02
C PRO A 208 9.43 0.29 -6.95
N VAL A 209 9.14 -1.00 -7.03
CA VAL A 209 9.84 -2.07 -6.31
C VAL A 209 10.20 -3.15 -7.32
N ALA A 210 11.46 -3.56 -7.32
CA ALA A 210 11.94 -4.69 -8.12
C ALA A 210 11.52 -6.01 -7.46
N TYR A 211 10.44 -6.60 -7.96
CA TYR A 211 9.93 -7.88 -7.45
C TYR A 211 10.58 -9.09 -8.10
N PHE A 212 11.02 -8.95 -9.36
CA PHE A 212 11.40 -10.05 -10.23
C PHE A 212 12.83 -9.92 -10.75
N GLY A 213 13.69 -9.23 -10.01
CA GLY A 213 15.10 -9.03 -10.39
C GLY A 213 15.27 -8.00 -11.51
N GLU A 214 14.30 -7.09 -11.67
CA GLU A 214 14.46 -5.95 -12.57
C GLU A 214 15.66 -5.10 -12.13
N ASP A 215 16.42 -4.62 -13.09
CA ASP A 215 17.48 -3.64 -12.84
C ASP A 215 16.83 -2.26 -12.58
N LEU A 216 16.80 -1.86 -11.31
CA LEU A 216 16.15 -0.66 -10.83
C LEU A 216 17.16 0.28 -10.18
N GLU A 217 17.47 1.37 -10.86
CA GLU A 217 18.29 2.48 -10.37
C GLU A 217 17.49 3.34 -9.36
N GLU A 218 17.07 2.72 -8.24
CA GLU A 218 16.14 3.34 -7.28
C GLU A 218 16.71 4.62 -6.68
N GLU A 219 17.97 4.61 -6.26
CA GLU A 219 18.64 5.77 -5.64
C GLU A 219 18.71 6.95 -6.62
N ALA A 220 19.09 6.70 -7.88
CA ALA A 220 19.13 7.70 -8.92
C ALA A 220 17.74 8.28 -9.24
N LEU A 221 16.71 7.41 -9.28
CA LEU A 221 15.34 7.83 -9.50
C LEU A 221 14.83 8.75 -8.38
N ILE A 222 15.02 8.36 -7.10
CA ILE A 222 14.53 9.13 -5.94
C ILE A 222 15.32 10.43 -5.77
N THR A 223 16.64 10.39 -5.95
CA THR A 223 17.49 11.59 -5.89
C THR A 223 17.13 12.57 -7.01
N GLY A 224 16.94 12.06 -8.23
CA GLY A 224 16.48 12.88 -9.36
C GLY A 224 15.08 13.47 -9.13
N PHE A 225 14.17 12.70 -8.50
CA PHE A 225 12.86 13.20 -8.11
C PHE A 225 12.96 14.33 -7.07
N ARG A 226 13.81 14.19 -6.04
CA ARG A 226 14.09 15.28 -5.09
C ARG A 226 14.52 16.56 -5.80
N GLN A 227 15.44 16.46 -6.77
CA GLN A 227 15.87 17.63 -7.56
C GLN A 227 14.69 18.30 -8.29
N LEU A 228 13.76 17.49 -8.84
CA LEU A 228 12.54 18.04 -9.46
C LEU A 228 11.64 18.78 -8.46
N LEU A 229 11.54 18.31 -7.22
CA LEU A 229 10.81 19.04 -6.17
C LEU A 229 11.50 20.36 -5.82
N GLU A 230 12.83 20.41 -5.84
CA GLU A 230 13.62 21.62 -5.60
C GLU A 230 13.51 22.64 -6.76
N GLU A 231 13.23 22.18 -7.98
CA GLU A 231 13.02 23.01 -9.17
C GLU A 231 11.61 23.65 -9.23
N MET A 232 10.64 23.20 -8.43
CA MET A 232 9.29 23.78 -8.40
C MET A 232 9.32 25.25 -7.98
N ARG A 233 8.58 26.10 -8.69
CA ARG A 233 8.45 27.54 -8.40
C ARG A 233 7.47 27.80 -7.24
N TRP A 234 6.41 26.97 -7.17
CA TRP A 234 5.51 26.98 -6.01
C TRP A 234 6.26 26.47 -4.77
N GLN A 235 6.09 27.18 -3.63
CA GLN A 235 6.87 26.96 -2.41
C GLN A 235 5.99 26.62 -1.20
N GLY A 236 4.99 25.78 -1.37
CA GLY A 236 4.21 25.26 -0.26
C GLY A 236 4.80 23.99 0.34
N HIS A 237 4.05 23.40 1.26
CA HIS A 237 4.41 22.15 1.89
C HIS A 237 4.14 20.95 0.97
N ILE A 238 5.04 19.98 0.93
CA ILE A 238 4.87 18.76 0.12
C ILE A 238 4.76 17.55 1.04
N THR A 239 3.75 16.73 0.81
CA THR A 239 3.61 15.41 1.45
C THR A 239 3.61 14.35 0.36
N LEU A 240 4.42 13.31 0.52
CA LEU A 240 4.53 12.22 -0.45
C LEU A 240 3.76 10.99 0.04
N GLU A 241 2.76 10.57 -0.72
CA GLU A 241 2.07 9.29 -0.46
C GLU A 241 2.93 8.12 -0.92
N LEU A 242 3.35 7.31 0.02
CA LEU A 242 4.16 6.12 -0.18
C LEU A 242 3.47 4.90 0.42
N GLY A 243 3.33 3.84 -0.34
CA GLY A 243 2.78 2.56 0.14
C GLY A 243 3.76 1.43 -0.14
N ARG A 244 3.78 0.98 -1.40
CA ARG A 244 4.58 -0.13 -1.89
C ARG A 244 6.07 0.01 -1.58
N SER A 245 6.65 1.15 -1.87
CA SER A 245 8.07 1.43 -1.69
C SER A 245 8.53 1.39 -0.23
N ILE A 246 7.63 1.65 0.72
CA ILE A 246 7.88 1.50 2.16
C ILE A 246 7.75 0.04 2.58
N ALA A 247 6.61 -0.59 2.23
CA ALA A 247 6.17 -1.83 2.83
C ALA A 247 6.80 -3.10 2.24
N ALA A 248 7.16 -3.12 0.96
CA ALA A 248 7.48 -4.36 0.25
C ALA A 248 8.61 -5.15 0.92
N SER A 249 9.73 -4.51 1.22
CA SER A 249 10.96 -5.16 1.67
C SER A 249 10.89 -5.76 3.08
N CYS A 250 9.99 -5.27 3.94
CA CYS A 250 9.87 -5.77 5.32
C CYS A 250 9.13 -7.10 5.41
N GLY A 251 8.48 -7.56 4.33
CA GLY A 251 7.64 -8.75 4.33
C GLY A 251 8.30 -9.98 3.75
N SER A 252 8.06 -11.10 4.40
CA SER A 252 8.35 -12.44 3.90
C SER A 252 7.12 -13.33 4.05
N TYR A 253 6.84 -14.11 3.02
CA TYR A 253 5.81 -15.14 3.06
C TYR A 253 6.46 -16.51 3.05
N PHE A 254 6.05 -17.37 3.96
CA PHE A 254 6.55 -18.71 4.13
C PHE A 254 5.43 -19.70 3.79
N THR A 255 5.79 -20.76 3.05
CA THR A 255 4.87 -21.82 2.65
C THR A 255 5.64 -23.14 2.55
N HIS A 256 4.94 -24.26 2.77
CA HIS A 256 5.57 -25.56 2.85
C HIS A 256 5.26 -26.39 1.61
N VAL A 257 6.21 -27.25 1.24
CA VAL A 257 6.00 -28.25 0.19
C VAL A 257 5.08 -29.35 0.71
N ALA A 258 3.83 -29.34 0.25
CA ALA A 258 2.82 -30.34 0.61
C ALA A 258 2.93 -31.61 -0.23
N ASP A 259 3.34 -31.47 -1.50
CA ASP A 259 3.52 -32.61 -2.42
C ASP A 259 4.55 -32.25 -3.49
N LYS A 260 5.24 -33.28 -4.02
CA LYS A 260 6.15 -33.15 -5.16
C LYS A 260 5.87 -34.26 -6.18
N LYS A 261 5.87 -33.93 -7.47
CA LYS A 261 5.63 -34.89 -8.54
C LYS A 261 6.32 -34.51 -9.83
N ARG A 262 6.47 -35.50 -10.71
CA ARG A 262 7.01 -35.32 -12.06
C ARG A 262 6.03 -35.86 -13.09
N ASN A 263 5.60 -34.99 -14.01
CA ASN A 263 4.70 -35.35 -15.11
C ASN A 263 5.32 -34.92 -16.45
N HIS A 264 5.41 -35.81 -17.42
CA HIS A 264 5.95 -35.52 -18.76
C HIS A 264 7.31 -34.79 -18.73
N GLY A 265 8.19 -35.18 -17.76
CA GLY A 265 9.52 -34.58 -17.63
C GLY A 265 9.59 -33.27 -16.87
N GLN A 266 8.46 -32.71 -16.47
CA GLN A 266 8.35 -31.47 -15.69
C GLN A 266 8.23 -31.77 -14.18
N ASN A 267 8.95 -31.03 -13.35
CA ASN A 267 8.85 -31.14 -11.91
C ASN A 267 7.85 -30.12 -11.35
N TYR A 268 7.03 -30.55 -10.39
CA TYR A 268 5.96 -29.77 -9.76
C TYR A 268 6.07 -29.86 -8.25
N LEU A 269 6.01 -28.71 -7.59
CA LEU A 269 5.79 -28.58 -6.14
C LEU A 269 4.36 -28.06 -5.92
N ILE A 270 3.62 -28.74 -5.05
CA ILE A 270 2.35 -28.25 -4.53
C ILE A 270 2.61 -27.70 -3.15
N LEU A 271 2.26 -26.44 -2.95
CA LEU A 271 2.49 -25.71 -1.70
C LEU A 271 1.19 -25.67 -0.89
N ASP A 272 1.30 -25.59 0.42
CA ASP A 272 0.15 -25.46 1.33
C ASP A 272 -0.53 -24.10 1.25
N GLY A 273 0.20 -23.06 0.82
CA GLY A 273 -0.34 -21.75 0.46
C GLY A 273 -0.73 -21.62 -1.01
N GLY A 274 -0.72 -20.40 -1.55
CA GLY A 274 -1.04 -20.13 -2.95
C GLY A 274 -1.48 -18.69 -3.20
N MET A 275 -2.01 -18.44 -4.41
CA MET A 275 -2.43 -17.08 -4.81
C MET A 275 -3.62 -16.52 -4.00
N HIS A 276 -4.32 -17.34 -3.23
CA HIS A 276 -5.35 -16.88 -2.31
C HIS A 276 -4.77 -16.16 -1.09
N GLN A 277 -3.50 -16.39 -0.80
CA GLN A 277 -2.81 -15.83 0.35
C GLN A 277 -1.71 -14.83 -0.06
N MET A 278 -1.11 -14.99 -1.24
CA MET A 278 0.04 -14.18 -1.66
C MET A 278 0.00 -13.92 -3.17
N ILE A 279 0.05 -12.64 -3.54
CA ILE A 279 0.11 -12.23 -4.94
C ILE A 279 1.11 -11.08 -5.10
N TYR A 280 1.95 -11.14 -6.12
CA TYR A 280 2.83 -10.02 -6.49
C TYR A 280 2.20 -9.16 -7.58
N PHE A 281 2.35 -7.86 -7.46
CA PHE A 281 1.94 -6.94 -8.52
C PHE A 281 2.64 -7.27 -9.85
N GLY A 282 1.84 -7.44 -10.89
CA GLY A 282 2.35 -7.76 -12.24
C GLY A 282 2.80 -9.21 -12.43
N GLN A 283 2.55 -10.10 -11.47
CA GLN A 283 2.67 -11.54 -11.66
C GLN A 283 1.44 -12.07 -12.41
N TYR A 284 1.67 -12.90 -13.41
CA TYR A 284 0.64 -13.60 -14.14
C TYR A 284 1.07 -15.02 -14.41
N MET A 285 0.34 -16.01 -13.88
CA MET A 285 0.56 -17.45 -14.11
C MET A 285 2.03 -17.89 -13.96
N GLY A 286 2.73 -17.36 -12.95
CA GLY A 286 4.11 -17.74 -12.65
C GLY A 286 5.16 -17.37 -13.70
N MET A 287 4.84 -16.45 -14.63
CA MET A 287 5.75 -16.11 -15.74
C MET A 287 6.99 -15.32 -15.31
N LYS A 288 6.93 -14.65 -14.15
CA LYS A 288 8.05 -13.93 -13.58
C LYS A 288 8.56 -14.65 -12.34
N GLN A 289 9.86 -14.59 -12.10
CA GLN A 289 10.48 -15.25 -10.95
C GLN A 289 10.78 -14.24 -9.86
N PRO A 290 10.00 -14.20 -8.75
CA PRO A 290 10.34 -13.41 -7.58
C PRO A 290 11.55 -14.04 -6.86
N LYS A 291 12.17 -13.28 -5.95
CA LYS A 291 13.19 -13.84 -5.08
C LYS A 291 12.56 -14.86 -4.13
N VAL A 292 12.97 -16.12 -4.27
CA VAL A 292 12.54 -17.24 -3.41
C VAL A 292 13.77 -17.98 -2.88
N ALA A 293 13.72 -18.44 -1.66
CA ALA A 293 14.74 -19.31 -1.07
C ALA A 293 14.11 -20.58 -0.50
N LEU A 294 14.83 -21.70 -0.60
CA LEU A 294 14.52 -22.93 0.13
C LEU A 294 15.22 -22.85 1.48
N CYS A 295 14.45 -22.69 2.56
CA CYS A 295 14.98 -22.42 3.90
C CYS A 295 15.90 -23.53 4.39
N GLY A 296 17.09 -23.12 4.90
CA GLY A 296 18.13 -24.04 5.36
C GLY A 296 18.92 -24.74 4.25
N LYS A 297 18.68 -24.38 2.99
CA LYS A 297 19.38 -24.92 1.82
C LYS A 297 19.83 -23.80 0.85
N GLU A 298 19.88 -22.55 1.34
CA GLU A 298 20.13 -21.36 0.51
C GLU A 298 21.49 -21.38 -0.20
N ASP A 299 22.49 -21.97 0.46
CA ASP A 299 23.87 -22.04 -0.06
C ASP A 299 24.10 -23.25 -0.99
N ARG A 300 23.10 -24.13 -1.17
CA ARG A 300 23.22 -25.31 -2.03
C ARG A 300 23.00 -24.94 -3.49
N GLN A 301 23.76 -25.58 -4.39
CA GLN A 301 23.56 -25.39 -5.82
C GLN A 301 22.22 -26.00 -6.27
N PRO A 302 21.51 -25.35 -7.19
CA PRO A 302 20.32 -25.90 -7.79
C PRO A 302 20.60 -27.23 -8.51
N THR A 303 19.73 -28.21 -8.31
CA THR A 303 19.81 -29.53 -8.96
C THR A 303 18.77 -29.69 -10.07
N ASP A 304 17.62 -29.02 -9.92
CA ASP A 304 16.48 -29.13 -10.80
C ASP A 304 15.73 -27.79 -10.97
N GLN A 305 14.89 -27.73 -12.00
CA GLN A 305 13.91 -26.64 -12.17
C GLN A 305 12.54 -27.14 -11.72
N TRP A 306 11.84 -26.29 -10.93
CA TRP A 306 10.56 -26.60 -10.33
C TRP A 306 9.49 -25.59 -10.71
N ASN A 307 8.28 -26.10 -11.01
CA ASN A 307 7.09 -25.30 -11.16
C ASN A 307 6.34 -25.29 -9.81
N LEU A 308 6.14 -24.12 -9.22
CA LEU A 308 5.53 -23.95 -7.90
C LEU A 308 4.05 -23.61 -8.07
N PHE A 309 3.20 -24.50 -7.60
CA PHE A 309 1.75 -24.36 -7.58
C PHE A 309 1.23 -24.22 -6.14
N GLY A 310 0.21 -23.41 -5.96
CA GLY A 310 -0.47 -23.34 -4.68
C GLY A 310 -1.47 -24.49 -4.47
N SER A 311 -2.23 -24.36 -3.39
CA SER A 311 -3.18 -25.40 -2.93
C SER A 311 -4.59 -25.28 -3.53
N LEU A 312 -4.80 -24.33 -4.44
CA LEU A 312 -6.12 -24.15 -5.04
C LEU A 312 -6.37 -25.11 -6.21
N CYS A 313 -7.60 -25.60 -6.33
CA CYS A 313 -8.07 -26.29 -7.50
C CYS A 313 -8.36 -25.26 -8.61
N SER A 314 -7.31 -24.60 -9.10
CA SER A 314 -7.36 -23.56 -10.12
C SER A 314 -6.14 -23.66 -11.02
N MET A 315 -6.36 -23.55 -12.33
CA MET A 315 -5.26 -23.50 -13.31
C MET A 315 -4.38 -22.26 -13.17
N ASN A 316 -4.87 -21.22 -12.49
CA ASN A 316 -4.16 -19.95 -12.32
C ASN A 316 -3.28 -19.91 -11.07
N ASP A 317 -3.38 -20.91 -10.18
CA ASP A 317 -2.61 -20.95 -8.93
C ASP A 317 -1.17 -21.39 -9.16
N ILE A 318 -0.49 -20.63 -10.02
CA ILE A 318 0.91 -20.84 -10.39
C ILE A 318 1.72 -19.68 -9.83
N LEU A 319 2.51 -19.95 -8.82
CA LEU A 319 3.33 -18.91 -8.16
C LEU A 319 4.60 -18.61 -8.95
N VAL A 320 5.30 -19.65 -9.41
CA VAL A 320 6.55 -19.52 -10.18
C VAL A 320 6.70 -20.69 -11.12
N LYS A 321 7.21 -20.46 -12.33
CA LYS A 321 7.61 -21.49 -13.29
C LYS A 321 9.12 -21.61 -13.38
N ALA A 322 9.58 -22.85 -13.56
CA ALA A 322 10.97 -23.19 -13.83
C ALA A 322 11.97 -22.55 -12.84
N LEU A 323 11.60 -22.49 -11.55
CA LEU A 323 12.50 -21.98 -10.51
C LEU A 323 13.63 -22.99 -10.25
N PRO A 324 14.90 -22.59 -10.40
CA PRO A 324 16.03 -23.45 -10.05
C PRO A 324 16.12 -23.58 -8.52
N LEU A 325 16.02 -24.80 -8.00
CA LEU A 325 16.14 -25.11 -6.58
C LEU A 325 17.11 -26.27 -6.35
N PRO A 326 17.77 -26.33 -5.17
CA PRO A 326 18.47 -27.54 -4.74
C PRO A 326 17.47 -28.69 -4.53
N GLU A 327 17.97 -29.84 -4.07
CA GLU A 327 17.10 -30.97 -3.75
C GLU A 327 16.00 -30.59 -2.75
N VAL A 328 14.74 -30.80 -3.16
CA VAL A 328 13.52 -30.42 -2.40
C VAL A 328 12.86 -31.67 -1.85
N GLU A 329 12.44 -31.60 -0.58
CA GLU A 329 11.66 -32.63 0.10
C GLU A 329 10.28 -32.13 0.52
N ILE A 330 9.31 -33.06 0.67
CA ILE A 330 8.00 -32.74 1.27
C ILE A 330 8.25 -32.27 2.71
N GLY A 331 7.60 -31.18 3.10
CA GLY A 331 7.80 -30.50 4.37
C GLY A 331 8.87 -29.40 4.37
N ASP A 332 9.67 -29.29 3.31
CA ASP A 332 10.59 -28.14 3.15
C ASP A 332 9.82 -26.82 3.11
N THR A 333 10.42 -25.77 3.66
CA THR A 333 9.84 -24.42 3.68
C THR A 333 10.45 -23.53 2.60
N LEU A 334 9.60 -22.89 1.81
CA LEU A 334 9.98 -21.85 0.87
C LEU A 334 9.69 -20.48 1.46
N ARG A 335 10.62 -19.54 1.31
CA ARG A 335 10.48 -18.13 1.67
C ARG A 335 10.40 -17.27 0.42
N PHE A 336 9.30 -16.55 0.27
CA PHE A 336 9.11 -15.52 -0.74
C PHE A 336 9.43 -14.16 -0.13
N TYR A 337 10.30 -13.37 -0.78
CA TYR A 337 10.74 -12.06 -0.30
C TYR A 337 9.91 -10.92 -0.89
N ASN A 338 10.04 -9.71 -0.34
CA ASN A 338 9.34 -8.49 -0.78
C ASN A 338 7.81 -8.63 -0.78
N THR A 339 7.25 -9.39 0.15
CA THR A 339 5.81 -9.64 0.25
C THR A 339 5.10 -8.69 1.22
N GLY A 340 5.77 -7.62 1.67
CA GLY A 340 5.23 -6.68 2.65
C GLY A 340 4.17 -5.72 2.12
N ALA A 341 4.02 -5.57 0.79
CA ALA A 341 3.08 -4.63 0.21
C ALA A 341 2.01 -5.33 -0.62
N TYR A 342 0.74 -5.18 -0.24
CA TYR A 342 -0.47 -5.71 -0.89
C TYR A 342 -0.60 -7.23 -0.89
N CYS A 343 0.49 -7.98 -0.90
CA CYS A 343 0.49 -9.45 -1.04
C CYS A 343 -0.46 -10.16 -0.07
N VAL A 344 -0.58 -9.67 1.16
CA VAL A 344 -1.41 -10.28 2.22
C VAL A 344 -2.90 -9.95 2.10
N THR A 345 -3.27 -8.95 1.30
CA THR A 345 -4.64 -8.41 1.21
C THR A 345 -5.27 -8.52 -0.18
N GLU A 346 -4.49 -8.57 -1.27
CA GLU A 346 -5.01 -8.60 -2.64
C GLU A 346 -5.30 -10.02 -3.16
N GLY A 347 -4.99 -11.08 -2.39
CA GLY A 347 -5.28 -12.45 -2.77
C GLY A 347 -6.78 -12.78 -2.77
N MET A 348 -7.18 -13.86 -3.46
CA MET A 348 -8.56 -14.38 -3.51
C MET A 348 -8.94 -15.09 -2.21
N ALA A 349 -8.89 -14.41 -1.08
CA ALA A 349 -8.87 -14.92 0.28
C ALA A 349 -10.01 -15.91 0.64
N LEU A 350 -11.19 -15.80 -0.01
CA LEU A 350 -12.35 -16.64 0.28
C LEU A 350 -12.54 -17.82 -0.69
N PHE A 351 -11.71 -17.93 -1.73
CA PHE A 351 -11.85 -18.99 -2.72
C PHE A 351 -11.54 -20.35 -2.10
N LEU A 352 -12.42 -21.32 -2.34
CA LEU A 352 -12.44 -22.68 -1.77
C LEU A 352 -12.49 -22.72 -0.22
N SER A 353 -12.89 -21.63 0.42
CA SER A 353 -12.93 -21.52 1.90
C SER A 353 -11.60 -21.94 2.56
N ARG A 354 -10.47 -21.61 1.90
CA ARG A 354 -9.13 -21.83 2.45
C ARG A 354 -8.83 -20.83 3.56
N ASP A 355 -8.11 -21.28 4.57
CA ASP A 355 -7.77 -20.48 5.74
C ASP A 355 -6.89 -19.26 5.34
N LEU A 356 -7.10 -18.14 6.03
CA LEU A 356 -6.16 -17.02 5.99
C LEU A 356 -4.89 -17.38 6.77
N PRO A 357 -3.70 -17.00 6.26
CA PRO A 357 -2.43 -17.32 6.90
C PRO A 357 -2.26 -16.58 8.23
N ALA A 358 -1.48 -17.15 9.14
CA ALA A 358 -1.01 -16.43 10.30
C ALA A 358 -0.13 -15.25 9.88
N VAL A 359 -0.09 -14.21 10.71
CA VAL A 359 0.77 -13.03 10.53
C VAL A 359 1.56 -12.81 11.81
N TYR A 360 2.87 -12.79 11.67
CA TYR A 360 3.81 -12.47 12.73
C TYR A 360 4.47 -11.12 12.44
N LEU A 361 4.74 -10.37 13.49
CA LEU A 361 5.54 -9.15 13.45
C LEU A 361 6.84 -9.40 14.21
N ILE A 362 7.92 -8.81 13.73
CA ILE A 362 9.14 -8.64 14.50
C ILE A 362 9.22 -7.15 14.81
N ASP A 363 9.14 -6.79 16.10
CA ASP A 363 9.20 -5.39 16.52
C ASP A 363 10.62 -4.80 16.38
N SER A 364 10.76 -3.52 16.70
CA SER A 364 12.05 -2.79 16.63
C SER A 364 13.11 -3.36 17.57
N GLU A 365 12.71 -4.04 18.64
CA GLU A 365 13.59 -4.69 19.61
C GLU A 365 13.97 -6.13 19.18
N GLY A 366 13.31 -6.67 18.16
CA GLY A 366 13.50 -8.02 17.63
C GLY A 366 12.61 -9.07 18.31
N ASN A 367 11.59 -8.67 19.07
CA ASN A 367 10.63 -9.58 19.65
C ASN A 367 9.62 -10.04 18.61
N LEU A 368 9.24 -11.33 18.68
CA LEU A 368 8.24 -11.92 17.80
C LEU A 368 6.85 -11.78 18.39
N ILE A 369 5.93 -11.22 17.61
CA ILE A 369 4.53 -10.97 18.01
C ILE A 369 3.61 -11.69 17.02
N LEU A 370 2.65 -12.47 17.52
CA LEU A 370 1.58 -13.05 16.72
C LEU A 370 0.47 -12.00 16.53
N ALA A 371 0.45 -11.33 15.37
CA ALA A 371 -0.52 -10.28 15.06
C ALA A 371 -1.88 -10.82 14.57
N ARG A 372 -1.87 -11.95 13.86
CA ARG A 372 -3.07 -12.65 13.43
C ARG A 372 -2.83 -14.16 13.46
N ARG A 373 -3.71 -14.90 14.09
CA ARG A 373 -3.71 -16.37 13.99
C ARG A 373 -4.20 -16.80 12.61
N THR A 374 -3.90 -18.04 12.21
CA THR A 374 -4.61 -18.66 11.08
C THR A 374 -6.11 -18.56 11.32
N MET A 375 -6.86 -18.14 10.30
CA MET A 375 -8.31 -17.93 10.41
C MET A 375 -9.05 -18.80 9.41
N GLU A 376 -10.00 -19.58 9.91
CA GLU A 376 -10.93 -20.32 9.07
C GLU A 376 -11.85 -19.36 8.31
N THR A 377 -12.02 -19.57 7.01
CA THR A 377 -12.90 -18.73 6.19
C THR A 377 -14.22 -19.41 5.82
N PHE A 378 -14.37 -20.72 6.11
CA PHE A 378 -15.62 -21.43 5.82
C PHE A 378 -16.85 -20.80 6.49
N PRO A 379 -16.78 -20.20 7.71
CA PRO A 379 -17.96 -19.56 8.29
C PRO A 379 -18.48 -18.38 7.46
N LEU A 380 -17.57 -17.68 6.74
CA LEU A 380 -17.93 -16.55 5.86
C LEU A 380 -18.64 -17.01 4.58
N ASN A 381 -18.46 -18.26 4.17
CA ASN A 381 -19.07 -18.88 3.00
C ASN A 381 -20.19 -19.86 3.35
N THR A 382 -20.52 -20.03 4.64
CA THR A 382 -21.62 -20.88 5.09
C THR A 382 -22.90 -20.04 5.13
N PRO A 383 -23.96 -20.43 4.40
CA PRO A 383 -25.23 -19.72 4.48
C PRO A 383 -25.79 -19.74 5.90
N ASN A 384 -26.24 -18.59 6.39
CA ASN A 384 -26.99 -18.53 7.65
C ASN A 384 -28.27 -19.35 7.51
N GLN A 385 -28.53 -20.25 8.45
CA GLN A 385 -29.76 -21.07 8.47
C GLN A 385 -30.98 -20.33 9.05
N GLU A 386 -30.74 -19.13 9.62
CA GLU A 386 -31.79 -18.25 10.12
C GLU A 386 -31.99 -17.10 9.15
N ILE A 387 -32.88 -17.27 8.18
CA ILE A 387 -33.49 -16.17 7.39
C ILE A 387 -34.97 -16.20 7.67
#